data_4379e9288965a966b07cd74abfb93986
#
_entry.id   4379e9288965a966b07cd74abfb93986
#
_cell.length_a   1.000
_cell.length_b   1.000
_cell.length_c   1.000
_cell.angle_alpha   90.00
_cell.angle_beta   90.00
_cell.angle_gamma   90.00
#
_symmetry.space_group_name_H-M   'P 1'
#
loop_
_entity.id
_entity.type
_entity.pdbx_description
1 polymer ?
#
loop_
_entity_poly.entity_id
_entity_poly.type
_entity_poly.pdbx_seq_one_letter_code
_entity_poly.pdbx_strand_id
1 'polypeptide(L)'
;MEEHTTDRYGPKPELLWLDPQSLLVDDAYQRSTNSRRGRLIIGKIVDAFEWRKYGALSVSRDQEGNLLLVDGQHRTAAAIALGLPLVPACVSASNSVAEQAEAFVGINTDRTGISALQLYHSKLAAGDEVAELMQQAVTGAGVEILRTPRPWNQMKPNHTQAVSTIRKLVEAGGPERMSSILKMIMEAYPASCGLTDFIIRTVSLIAANAEHEVLLDPDFVELLATRSPERWQTAAKAEREDRRCPAAVAGRLVISREYNKGRRSNRLPMDW
;
A
#
# COMPACT_ATOMS: atom_id res chain seq x y z
N MET A 1 1.18 -1.45 -47.89
CA MET A 1 0.46 -1.27 -46.62
C MET A 1 -0.43 -2.48 -46.45
N GLU A 2 0.02 -3.46 -45.69
CA GLU A 2 -0.76 -4.68 -45.45
C GLU A 2 -1.99 -4.32 -44.60
N GLU A 3 -3.17 -4.61 -45.13
CA GLU A 3 -4.41 -4.69 -44.37
C GLU A 3 -4.22 -5.75 -43.30
N HIS A 4 -3.89 -5.30 -42.06
CA HIS A 4 -3.92 -6.19 -40.91
C HIS A 4 -5.37 -6.67 -40.71
N THR A 5 -5.61 -7.91 -41.05
CA THR A 5 -6.85 -8.64 -40.87
C THR A 5 -7.41 -8.42 -39.46
N THR A 6 -8.50 -7.68 -39.36
CA THR A 6 -9.27 -7.36 -38.15
C THR A 6 -9.79 -8.61 -37.42
N ASP A 7 -9.80 -9.76 -38.05
CA ASP A 7 -10.36 -11.02 -37.56
C ASP A 7 -9.67 -11.60 -36.29
N ARG A 8 -8.38 -11.34 -36.11
CA ARG A 8 -7.65 -11.93 -34.97
C ARG A 8 -7.80 -11.15 -33.68
N TYR A 9 -7.99 -9.83 -33.76
CA TYR A 9 -7.97 -8.92 -32.61
C TYR A 9 -9.32 -8.27 -32.30
N GLY A 10 -10.36 -8.64 -33.04
CA GLY A 10 -11.67 -8.00 -32.99
C GLY A 10 -11.69 -6.56 -33.54
N PRO A 11 -12.83 -5.89 -33.49
CA PRO A 11 -12.99 -4.53 -33.96
C PRO A 11 -12.20 -3.53 -33.10
N LYS A 12 -11.62 -2.51 -33.71
CA LYS A 12 -10.94 -1.43 -33.02
C LYS A 12 -11.94 -0.63 -32.18
N PRO A 13 -11.58 -0.28 -30.92
CA PRO A 13 -12.44 0.56 -30.11
C PRO A 13 -12.49 2.00 -30.62
N GLU A 14 -13.59 2.69 -30.33
CA GLU A 14 -13.78 4.11 -30.57
C GLU A 14 -13.47 4.91 -29.30
N LEU A 15 -12.86 6.09 -29.47
CA LEU A 15 -12.66 7.04 -28.35
C LEU A 15 -13.72 8.14 -28.46
N LEU A 16 -14.64 8.18 -27.51
CA LEU A 16 -15.80 9.07 -27.52
C LEU A 16 -15.90 9.87 -26.19
N TRP A 17 -16.60 10.98 -26.29
CA TRP A 17 -17.12 11.71 -25.13
C TRP A 17 -18.58 11.35 -24.95
N LEU A 18 -18.95 10.79 -23.79
CA LEU A 18 -20.29 10.26 -23.52
C LEU A 18 -20.91 10.94 -22.30
N ASP A 19 -22.22 11.10 -22.31
CA ASP A 19 -22.97 11.49 -21.12
C ASP A 19 -22.89 10.38 -20.08
N PRO A 20 -22.34 10.62 -18.89
CA PRO A 20 -22.21 9.59 -17.84
C PRO A 20 -23.58 9.07 -17.36
N GLN A 21 -24.68 9.82 -17.54
CA GLN A 21 -26.03 9.40 -17.16
C GLN A 21 -26.63 8.41 -18.16
N SER A 22 -26.13 8.37 -19.40
CA SER A 22 -26.61 7.43 -20.43
C SER A 22 -26.01 6.03 -20.31
N LEU A 23 -25.03 5.84 -19.45
CA LEU A 23 -24.32 4.57 -19.32
C LEU A 23 -25.11 3.58 -18.46
N LEU A 24 -25.39 2.41 -19.00
CA LEU A 24 -26.03 1.32 -18.28
C LEU A 24 -25.00 0.55 -17.45
N VAL A 25 -25.41 0.15 -16.26
CA VAL A 25 -24.58 -0.68 -15.35
C VAL A 25 -25.28 -2.02 -15.19
N ASP A 26 -24.56 -3.11 -15.45
CA ASP A 26 -25.10 -4.46 -15.20
C ASP A 26 -24.72 -4.90 -13.77
N ASP A 27 -25.72 -4.95 -12.90
CA ASP A 27 -25.58 -5.35 -11.50
C ASP A 27 -25.28 -6.85 -11.32
N ALA A 28 -25.38 -7.67 -12.37
CA ALA A 28 -25.19 -9.12 -12.27
C ALA A 28 -23.73 -9.50 -12.00
N TYR A 29 -22.75 -8.71 -12.48
CA TYR A 29 -21.31 -8.98 -12.27
C TYR A 29 -20.52 -7.79 -11.72
N GLN A 30 -21.13 -6.62 -11.57
CA GLN A 30 -20.45 -5.44 -11.05
C GLN A 30 -20.72 -5.23 -9.54
N ARG A 31 -19.71 -4.72 -8.82
CA ARG A 31 -19.87 -4.43 -7.39
C ARG A 31 -20.70 -3.17 -7.19
N SER A 32 -21.70 -3.24 -6.31
CA SER A 32 -22.49 -2.07 -5.94
C SER A 32 -21.61 -0.90 -5.44
N THR A 33 -21.75 0.27 -6.06
CA THR A 33 -21.14 1.54 -5.62
C THR A 33 -21.75 2.06 -4.32
N ASN A 34 -22.92 1.54 -3.91
CA ASN A 34 -23.66 1.95 -2.70
C ASN A 34 -23.04 1.47 -1.38
N SER A 35 -21.97 0.65 -1.42
CA SER A 35 -21.25 0.26 -0.21
C SER A 35 -20.61 1.47 0.47
N ARG A 36 -20.36 1.38 1.79
CA ARG A 36 -19.61 2.43 2.53
C ARG A 36 -18.26 2.74 1.87
N ARG A 37 -17.56 1.70 1.40
CA ARG A 37 -16.27 1.86 0.69
C ARG A 37 -16.45 2.54 -0.67
N GLY A 38 -17.48 2.17 -1.43
CA GLY A 38 -17.80 2.79 -2.72
C GLY A 38 -18.04 4.29 -2.59
N ARG A 39 -18.89 4.69 -1.63
CA ARG A 39 -19.16 6.12 -1.35
C ARG A 39 -17.91 6.90 -0.95
N LEU A 40 -17.00 6.30 -0.15
CA LEU A 40 -15.73 6.94 0.21
C LEU A 40 -14.79 7.12 -1.01
N ILE A 41 -14.79 6.17 -1.94
CA ILE A 41 -14.01 6.30 -3.18
C ILE A 41 -14.59 7.41 -4.07
N ILE A 42 -15.90 7.43 -4.24
CA ILE A 42 -16.60 8.47 -5.01
C ILE A 42 -16.31 9.85 -4.41
N GLY A 43 -16.47 10.02 -3.09
CA GLY A 43 -16.16 11.28 -2.40
C GLY A 43 -14.74 11.77 -2.67
N LYS A 44 -13.75 10.89 -2.55
CA LYS A 44 -12.35 11.23 -2.85
C LYS A 44 -12.12 11.69 -4.29
N ILE A 45 -12.83 11.09 -5.26
CA ILE A 45 -12.74 11.51 -6.66
C ILE A 45 -13.37 12.89 -6.84
N VAL A 46 -14.52 13.14 -6.21
CA VAL A 46 -15.22 14.42 -6.26
C VAL A 46 -14.39 15.52 -5.62
N ASP A 47 -13.87 15.30 -4.41
CA ASP A 47 -13.12 16.30 -3.63
C ASP A 47 -11.78 16.69 -4.30
N ALA A 48 -11.16 15.77 -5.05
CA ALA A 48 -9.86 15.98 -5.69
C ALA A 48 -9.92 15.72 -7.20
N PHE A 49 -11.02 16.14 -7.85
CA PHE A 49 -11.21 15.91 -9.27
C PHE A 49 -10.20 16.68 -10.12
N GLU A 50 -9.53 15.94 -11.00
CA GLU A 50 -8.65 16.48 -12.03
C GLU A 50 -8.76 15.61 -13.29
N TRP A 51 -8.96 16.23 -14.46
CA TRP A 51 -9.04 15.51 -15.73
C TRP A 51 -7.85 14.58 -15.99
N ARG A 52 -6.64 15.01 -15.64
CA ARG A 52 -5.41 14.17 -15.79
C ARG A 52 -5.43 12.88 -14.98
N LYS A 53 -6.28 12.79 -13.93
CA LYS A 53 -6.44 11.63 -13.05
C LYS A 53 -7.67 10.80 -13.39
N TYR A 54 -8.61 11.34 -14.17
CA TYR A 54 -9.89 10.70 -14.45
C TYR A 54 -9.72 9.45 -15.32
N GLY A 55 -9.00 9.57 -16.44
CA GLY A 55 -8.83 8.49 -17.42
C GLY A 55 -10.12 8.17 -18.19
N ALA A 56 -10.01 7.47 -19.31
CA ALA A 56 -11.18 7.06 -20.08
C ALA A 56 -11.93 5.92 -19.38
N LEU A 57 -13.27 5.94 -19.46
CA LEU A 57 -14.12 4.82 -19.06
C LEU A 57 -13.98 3.68 -20.08
N SER A 58 -14.18 2.43 -19.68
CA SER A 58 -14.34 1.31 -20.61
C SER A 58 -15.82 1.01 -20.77
N VAL A 59 -16.32 1.10 -22.00
CA VAL A 59 -17.73 0.96 -22.34
C VAL A 59 -17.87 -0.09 -23.44
N SER A 60 -18.90 -0.92 -23.38
CA SER A 60 -19.28 -1.83 -24.43
C SER A 60 -20.54 -1.33 -25.10
N ARG A 61 -20.57 -1.39 -26.45
CA ARG A 61 -21.79 -1.13 -27.23
C ARG A 61 -22.36 -2.45 -27.70
N ASP A 62 -23.60 -2.74 -27.31
CA ASP A 62 -24.31 -3.92 -27.77
C ASP A 62 -24.87 -3.77 -29.21
N GLN A 63 -25.52 -4.80 -29.71
CA GLN A 63 -26.12 -4.81 -31.06
C GLN A 63 -27.31 -3.85 -31.22
N GLU A 64 -27.93 -3.45 -30.09
CA GLU A 64 -29.06 -2.52 -30.05
C GLU A 64 -28.57 -1.07 -29.90
N GLY A 65 -27.26 -0.85 -29.75
CA GLY A 65 -26.64 0.44 -29.59
C GLY A 65 -26.57 0.94 -28.15
N ASN A 66 -26.98 0.13 -27.16
CA ASN A 66 -26.87 0.50 -25.75
C ASN A 66 -25.41 0.54 -25.31
N LEU A 67 -25.11 1.47 -24.40
CA LEU A 67 -23.78 1.69 -23.87
C LEU A 67 -23.70 1.13 -22.45
N LEU A 68 -23.01 -0.01 -22.30
CA LEU A 68 -22.85 -0.69 -21.02
C LEU A 68 -21.46 -0.37 -20.44
N LEU A 69 -21.44 0.10 -19.21
CA LEU A 69 -20.20 0.44 -18.51
C LEU A 69 -19.46 -0.85 -18.08
N VAL A 70 -18.26 -1.07 -18.62
CA VAL A 70 -17.42 -2.23 -18.28
C VAL A 70 -16.46 -1.91 -17.13
N ASP A 71 -15.78 -0.76 -17.17
CA ASP A 71 -14.92 -0.30 -16.06
C ASP A 71 -15.06 1.22 -15.86
N GLY A 72 -14.98 1.63 -14.60
CA GLY A 72 -15.02 3.03 -14.20
C GLY A 72 -16.26 3.46 -13.41
N GLN A 73 -17.01 2.54 -12.80
CA GLN A 73 -18.25 2.78 -12.08
C GLN A 73 -18.15 3.92 -11.04
N HIS A 74 -17.07 3.94 -10.21
CA HIS A 74 -16.87 5.02 -9.24
C HIS A 74 -16.56 6.36 -9.92
N ARG A 75 -15.88 6.34 -11.08
CA ARG A 75 -15.59 7.54 -11.87
C ARG A 75 -16.85 8.08 -12.53
N THR A 76 -17.69 7.21 -13.06
CA THR A 76 -19.02 7.59 -13.61
C THR A 76 -19.90 8.21 -12.55
N ALA A 77 -20.02 7.57 -11.38
CA ALA A 77 -20.79 8.11 -10.26
C ALA A 77 -20.26 9.48 -9.76
N ALA A 78 -18.94 9.65 -9.72
CA ALA A 78 -18.32 10.93 -9.37
C ALA A 78 -18.58 11.99 -10.44
N ALA A 79 -18.52 11.65 -11.73
CA ALA A 79 -18.83 12.57 -12.83
C ALA A 79 -20.28 13.06 -12.78
N ILE A 80 -21.23 12.18 -12.50
CA ILE A 80 -22.65 12.53 -12.29
C ILE A 80 -22.78 13.46 -11.09
N ALA A 81 -22.13 13.15 -9.96
CA ALA A 81 -22.17 14.00 -8.76
C ALA A 81 -21.56 15.39 -9.00
N LEU A 82 -20.57 15.51 -9.88
CA LEU A 82 -19.96 16.77 -10.30
C LEU A 82 -20.77 17.53 -11.38
N GLY A 83 -21.81 16.92 -11.93
CA GLY A 83 -22.59 17.50 -13.02
C GLY A 83 -21.81 17.62 -14.34
N LEU A 84 -20.82 16.73 -14.57
CA LEU A 84 -20.06 16.75 -15.82
C LEU A 84 -20.95 16.31 -16.98
N PRO A 85 -21.07 17.11 -18.05
CA PRO A 85 -21.96 16.78 -19.16
C PRO A 85 -21.46 15.62 -20.00
N LEU A 86 -20.15 15.51 -20.16
CA LEU A 86 -19.49 14.47 -20.95
C LEU A 86 -18.23 13.97 -20.27
N VAL A 87 -17.92 12.70 -20.46
CA VAL A 87 -16.71 12.04 -19.96
C VAL A 87 -16.04 11.23 -21.07
N PRO A 88 -14.69 11.09 -21.06
CA PRO A 88 -13.99 10.32 -22.08
C PRO A 88 -14.23 8.84 -21.87
N ALA A 89 -14.48 8.10 -22.95
CA ALA A 89 -14.72 6.68 -22.96
C ALA A 89 -14.02 5.98 -24.14
N CYS A 90 -13.56 4.77 -23.90
CA CYS A 90 -13.10 3.81 -24.89
C CYS A 90 -14.24 2.83 -25.11
N VAL A 91 -14.88 2.87 -26.27
CA VAL A 91 -16.07 2.08 -26.60
C VAL A 91 -15.71 0.92 -27.51
N SER A 92 -15.89 -0.31 -27.06
CA SER A 92 -15.73 -1.53 -27.86
C SER A 92 -17.08 -2.08 -28.25
N ALA A 93 -17.19 -2.67 -29.45
CA ALA A 93 -18.36 -3.44 -29.83
C ALA A 93 -18.35 -4.78 -29.09
N SER A 94 -19.52 -5.24 -28.68
CA SER A 94 -19.73 -6.56 -28.09
C SER A 94 -21.01 -7.20 -28.63
N ASN A 95 -20.92 -8.49 -28.97
CA ASN A 95 -22.03 -9.21 -29.53
C ASN A 95 -22.85 -9.99 -28.48
N SER A 96 -22.35 -10.06 -27.23
CA SER A 96 -23.02 -10.80 -26.15
C SER A 96 -22.65 -10.31 -24.76
N VAL A 97 -23.49 -10.61 -23.77
CA VAL A 97 -23.20 -10.41 -22.36
C VAL A 97 -21.96 -11.19 -21.89
N ALA A 98 -21.71 -12.37 -22.50
CA ALA A 98 -20.55 -13.19 -22.22
C ALA A 98 -19.25 -12.48 -22.62
N GLU A 99 -19.18 -11.87 -23.80
CA GLU A 99 -18.04 -11.07 -24.27
C GLU A 99 -17.80 -9.83 -23.37
N GLN A 100 -18.88 -9.21 -22.91
CA GLN A 100 -18.78 -8.08 -21.98
C GLN A 100 -18.20 -8.49 -20.63
N ALA A 101 -18.66 -9.62 -20.07
CA ALA A 101 -18.14 -10.17 -18.83
C ALA A 101 -16.68 -10.61 -18.97
N GLU A 102 -16.29 -11.20 -20.10
CA GLU A 102 -14.90 -11.57 -20.39
C GLU A 102 -14.01 -10.34 -20.50
N ALA A 103 -14.44 -9.28 -21.19
CA ALA A 103 -13.75 -8.01 -21.29
C ALA A 103 -13.58 -7.36 -19.88
N PHE A 104 -14.65 -7.38 -19.05
CA PHE A 104 -14.58 -6.91 -17.66
C PHE A 104 -13.53 -7.69 -16.85
N VAL A 105 -13.52 -9.03 -16.94
CA VAL A 105 -12.54 -9.87 -16.27
C VAL A 105 -11.14 -9.55 -16.77
N GLY A 106 -10.89 -9.53 -18.07
CA GLY A 106 -9.59 -9.23 -18.67
C GLY A 106 -9.05 -7.86 -18.22
N ILE A 107 -9.85 -6.79 -18.37
CA ILE A 107 -9.47 -5.43 -17.99
C ILE A 107 -9.13 -5.32 -16.49
N ASN A 108 -9.83 -6.04 -15.62
CA ASN A 108 -9.65 -5.94 -14.17
C ASN A 108 -8.64 -6.94 -13.60
N THR A 109 -8.48 -8.12 -14.23
CA THR A 109 -7.56 -9.17 -13.75
C THR A 109 -6.12 -8.90 -14.20
N ASP A 110 -5.94 -8.39 -15.42
CA ASP A 110 -4.62 -8.12 -15.99
C ASP A 110 -4.02 -6.79 -15.50
N ARG A 111 -4.78 -6.00 -14.77
CA ARG A 111 -4.26 -4.80 -14.10
C ARG A 111 -3.41 -5.17 -12.90
N THR A 112 -2.11 -5.12 -13.05
CA THR A 112 -1.18 -5.18 -11.92
C THR A 112 -1.39 -3.94 -11.06
N GLY A 113 -1.88 -4.12 -9.83
CA GLY A 113 -2.04 -3.02 -8.88
C GLY A 113 -0.68 -2.35 -8.61
N ILE A 114 -0.67 -1.02 -8.47
CA ILE A 114 0.53 -0.27 -8.07
C ILE A 114 0.95 -0.76 -6.69
N SER A 115 2.18 -1.27 -6.57
CA SER A 115 2.73 -1.71 -5.28
C SER A 115 3.00 -0.51 -4.35
N ALA A 116 3.08 -0.76 -3.04
CA ALA A 116 3.41 0.28 -2.06
C ALA A 116 4.78 0.93 -2.35
N LEU A 117 5.74 0.17 -2.87
CA LEU A 117 7.05 0.67 -3.30
C LEU A 117 6.93 1.63 -4.49
N GLN A 118 6.23 1.21 -5.54
CA GLN A 118 5.99 2.07 -6.71
C GLN A 118 5.24 3.34 -6.34
N LEU A 119 4.21 3.22 -5.50
CA LEU A 119 3.42 4.36 -5.02
C LEU A 119 4.29 5.36 -4.25
N TYR A 120 5.16 4.88 -3.35
CA TYR A 120 6.10 5.74 -2.62
C TYR A 120 7.02 6.52 -3.58
N HIS A 121 7.69 5.84 -4.51
CA HIS A 121 8.60 6.48 -5.43
C HIS A 121 7.89 7.47 -6.39
N SER A 122 6.66 7.14 -6.80
CA SER A 122 5.85 8.06 -7.62
C SER A 122 5.43 9.30 -6.83
N LYS A 123 5.04 9.15 -5.57
CA LYS A 123 4.69 10.26 -4.68
C LYS A 123 5.88 11.15 -4.38
N LEU A 124 7.05 10.55 -4.11
CA LEU A 124 8.30 11.29 -3.91
C LEU A 124 8.66 12.12 -5.15
N ALA A 125 8.55 11.53 -6.35
CA ALA A 125 8.78 12.26 -7.60
C ALA A 125 7.75 13.37 -7.85
N ALA A 126 6.56 13.28 -7.25
CA ALA A 126 5.51 14.28 -7.33
C ALA A 126 5.60 15.37 -6.24
N GLY A 127 6.61 15.32 -5.35
CA GLY A 127 6.76 16.28 -4.25
C GLY A 127 5.72 16.10 -3.15
N ASP A 128 5.27 14.85 -2.89
CA ASP A 128 4.34 14.57 -1.78
C ASP A 128 5.07 14.75 -0.45
N GLU A 129 4.56 15.64 0.39
CA GLU A 129 5.18 16.02 1.66
C GLU A 129 5.50 14.82 2.57
N VAL A 130 4.59 13.86 2.68
CA VAL A 130 4.81 12.66 3.50
C VAL A 130 5.90 11.78 2.91
N ALA A 131 5.96 11.64 1.59
CA ALA A 131 7.02 10.88 0.92
C ALA A 131 8.40 11.57 1.08
N GLU A 132 8.46 12.89 1.10
CA GLU A 132 9.68 13.65 1.39
C GLU A 132 10.15 13.46 2.84
N LEU A 133 9.24 13.52 3.82
CA LEU A 133 9.55 13.21 5.22
C LEU A 133 10.04 11.76 5.38
N MET A 134 9.45 10.81 4.67
CA MET A 134 9.94 9.42 4.65
C MET A 134 11.35 9.34 4.06
N GLN A 135 11.59 10.05 2.95
CA GLN A 135 12.91 10.10 2.32
C GLN A 135 13.96 10.72 3.25
N GLN A 136 13.62 11.80 3.97
CA GLN A 136 14.48 12.40 4.99
C GLN A 136 14.85 11.39 6.08
N ALA A 137 13.87 10.66 6.61
CA ALA A 137 14.08 9.64 7.64
C ALA A 137 15.04 8.54 7.19
N VAL A 138 14.81 7.96 6.00
CA VAL A 138 15.65 6.85 5.51
C VAL A 138 17.04 7.34 5.11
N THR A 139 17.16 8.50 4.46
CA THR A 139 18.45 9.10 4.11
C THR A 139 19.27 9.43 5.36
N GLY A 140 18.63 10.03 6.38
CA GLY A 140 19.27 10.34 7.66
C GLY A 140 19.79 9.09 8.38
N ALA A 141 19.22 7.92 8.11
CA ALA A 141 19.67 6.64 8.64
C ALA A 141 20.63 5.88 7.71
N GLY A 142 20.87 6.33 6.48
CA GLY A 142 21.64 5.57 5.48
C GLY A 142 20.87 4.36 4.93
N VAL A 143 19.54 4.37 5.01
CA VAL A 143 18.64 3.29 4.58
C VAL A 143 18.10 3.58 3.18
N GLU A 144 17.89 2.51 2.40
CA GLU A 144 17.30 2.55 1.07
C GLU A 144 15.94 1.83 1.07
N ILE A 145 14.89 2.55 0.65
CA ILE A 145 13.62 1.92 0.28
C ILE A 145 13.76 1.37 -1.13
N LEU A 146 13.62 0.06 -1.28
CA LEU A 146 13.78 -0.62 -2.57
C LEU A 146 12.74 -0.14 -3.61
N ARG A 147 13.09 -0.13 -4.88
CA ARG A 147 12.17 0.18 -5.99
C ARG A 147 11.31 -1.03 -6.39
N THR A 148 11.86 -2.23 -6.24
CA THR A 148 11.21 -3.49 -6.58
C THR A 148 11.28 -4.45 -5.40
N PRO A 149 10.23 -5.28 -5.17
CA PRO A 149 10.27 -6.28 -4.14
C PRO A 149 11.44 -7.26 -4.34
N ARG A 150 12.10 -7.61 -3.25
CA ARG A 150 13.14 -8.65 -3.22
C ARG A 150 12.89 -9.65 -2.12
N PRO A 151 13.24 -10.92 -2.31
CA PRO A 151 13.28 -11.89 -1.24
C PRO A 151 14.17 -11.40 -0.10
N TRP A 152 13.79 -11.68 1.13
CA TRP A 152 14.47 -11.23 2.34
C TRP A 152 15.98 -11.56 2.35
N ASN A 153 16.33 -12.78 1.98
CA ASN A 153 17.71 -13.27 1.94
C ASN A 153 18.59 -12.61 0.86
N GLN A 154 18.01 -11.78 0.01
CA GLN A 154 18.71 -11.01 -1.02
C GLN A 154 18.79 -9.51 -0.69
N MET A 155 18.30 -9.12 0.48
CA MET A 155 18.31 -7.72 0.91
C MET A 155 19.60 -7.42 1.69
N LYS A 156 20.17 -6.24 1.44
CA LYS A 156 21.32 -5.74 2.21
C LYS A 156 20.87 -5.26 3.60
N PRO A 157 21.77 -5.10 4.56
CA PRO A 157 21.44 -4.59 5.90
C PRO A 157 20.68 -3.27 5.89
N ASN A 158 21.00 -2.38 4.97
CA ASN A 158 20.38 -1.05 4.83
C ASN A 158 19.17 -1.00 3.90
N HIS A 159 18.64 -2.13 3.44
CA HIS A 159 17.48 -2.17 2.57
C HIS A 159 16.18 -2.36 3.38
N THR A 160 15.09 -1.74 2.91
CA THR A 160 13.76 -1.99 3.45
C THR A 160 12.67 -1.97 2.36
N GLN A 161 11.58 -2.67 2.65
CA GLN A 161 10.35 -2.67 1.87
C GLN A 161 9.15 -2.25 2.75
N ALA A 162 9.39 -1.83 3.99
CA ALA A 162 8.37 -1.55 4.99
C ALA A 162 7.73 -0.15 4.81
N VAL A 163 7.43 0.23 3.56
CA VAL A 163 6.91 1.56 3.19
C VAL A 163 5.71 2.00 4.02
N SER A 164 4.70 1.13 4.13
CA SER A 164 3.47 1.47 4.86
C SER A 164 3.72 1.69 6.35
N THR A 165 4.69 1.01 6.92
CA THR A 165 5.10 1.17 8.33
C THR A 165 5.89 2.45 8.54
N ILE A 166 6.90 2.70 7.71
CA ILE A 166 7.70 3.93 7.77
C ILE A 166 6.78 5.14 7.63
N ARG A 167 5.86 5.13 6.66
CA ARG A 167 4.89 6.21 6.48
C ARG A 167 4.12 6.51 7.76
N LYS A 168 3.49 5.50 8.37
CA LYS A 168 2.70 5.68 9.60
C LYS A 168 3.53 6.19 10.77
N LEU A 169 4.77 5.74 10.89
CA LEU A 169 5.65 6.12 11.99
C LEU A 169 6.21 7.54 11.80
N VAL A 170 6.49 7.94 10.56
CA VAL A 170 6.89 9.31 10.24
C VAL A 170 5.74 10.30 10.46
N GLU A 171 4.52 9.95 10.01
CA GLU A 171 3.31 10.75 10.26
C GLU A 171 3.04 10.94 11.77
N ALA A 172 3.36 9.95 12.61
CA ALA A 172 3.10 9.98 14.04
C ALA A 172 4.23 10.61 14.89
N GLY A 173 5.49 10.48 14.47
CA GLY A 173 6.65 10.82 15.31
C GLY A 173 7.76 11.60 14.62
N GLY A 174 7.56 11.97 13.35
CA GLY A 174 8.53 12.72 12.57
C GLY A 174 9.70 11.89 12.00
N PRO A 175 10.46 12.49 11.07
CA PRO A 175 11.53 11.80 10.36
C PRO A 175 12.77 11.53 11.25
N GLU A 176 13.10 12.39 12.22
CA GLU A 176 14.27 12.25 13.09
C GLU A 176 14.13 11.02 13.98
N ARG A 177 12.95 10.83 14.61
CA ARG A 177 12.68 9.66 15.43
C ARG A 177 12.73 8.37 14.61
N MET A 178 12.15 8.41 13.40
CA MET A 178 12.20 7.27 12.50
C MET A 178 13.64 6.94 12.09
N SER A 179 14.45 7.94 11.78
CA SER A 179 15.88 7.78 11.48
C SER A 179 16.63 7.10 12.62
N SER A 180 16.41 7.52 13.88
CA SER A 180 17.03 6.91 15.07
C SER A 180 16.64 5.43 15.22
N ILE A 181 15.38 5.09 15.01
CA ILE A 181 14.90 3.68 15.03
C ILE A 181 15.61 2.84 13.97
N LEU A 182 15.71 3.35 12.74
CA LEU A 182 16.34 2.63 11.64
C LEU A 182 17.84 2.44 11.89
N LYS A 183 18.55 3.46 12.41
CA LYS A 183 19.97 3.37 12.75
C LYS A 183 20.23 2.27 13.79
N MET A 184 19.46 2.28 14.87
CA MET A 184 19.61 1.29 15.94
C MET A 184 19.37 -0.14 15.42
N ILE A 185 18.36 -0.34 14.56
CA ILE A 185 18.10 -1.67 13.98
C ILE A 185 19.27 -2.10 13.08
N MET A 186 19.85 -1.20 12.28
CA MET A 186 21.04 -1.52 11.45
C MET A 186 22.26 -1.84 12.30
N GLU A 187 22.43 -1.16 13.42
CA GLU A 187 23.51 -1.45 14.37
C GLU A 187 23.36 -2.86 14.96
N ALA A 188 22.16 -3.27 15.29
CA ALA A 188 21.87 -4.62 15.77
C ALA A 188 22.05 -5.70 14.68
N TYR A 189 21.92 -5.36 13.39
CA TYR A 189 21.99 -6.31 12.27
C TYR A 189 22.98 -5.85 11.19
N PRO A 190 24.28 -5.71 11.49
CA PRO A 190 25.25 -5.14 10.55
C PRO A 190 25.54 -6.02 9.33
N ALA A 191 25.31 -7.34 9.44
CA ALA A 191 25.59 -8.30 8.38
C ALA A 191 24.34 -8.82 7.65
N SER A 192 23.14 -8.47 8.11
CA SER A 192 21.88 -8.97 7.55
C SER A 192 20.81 -7.90 7.60
N CYS A 193 19.78 -8.01 6.77
CA CYS A 193 18.69 -7.06 6.82
C CYS A 193 17.83 -7.23 8.09
N GLY A 194 17.88 -6.26 9.01
CA GLY A 194 17.03 -6.15 10.21
C GLY A 194 15.76 -5.34 10.00
N LEU A 195 15.69 -4.56 8.92
CA LEU A 195 14.66 -3.54 8.67
C LEU A 195 13.33 -4.12 8.15
N THR A 196 12.80 -5.15 8.87
CA THR A 196 11.49 -5.74 8.60
C THR A 196 10.35 -4.89 9.17
N ASP A 197 9.16 -5.02 8.58
CA ASP A 197 7.93 -4.43 9.14
C ASP A 197 7.72 -4.79 10.63
N PHE A 198 7.95 -6.06 10.97
CA PHE A 198 7.81 -6.56 12.34
C PHE A 198 8.79 -5.88 13.31
N ILE A 199 10.09 -5.86 13.00
CA ILE A 199 11.11 -5.28 13.89
C ILE A 199 10.94 -3.76 13.99
N ILE A 200 10.74 -3.07 12.89
CA ILE A 200 10.53 -1.61 12.89
C ILE A 200 9.35 -1.22 13.79
N ARG A 201 8.22 -1.88 13.66
CA ARG A 201 7.04 -1.63 14.52
C ARG A 201 7.30 -1.98 15.96
N THR A 202 7.94 -3.11 16.21
CA THR A 202 8.22 -3.59 17.57
C THR A 202 9.13 -2.62 18.31
N VAL A 203 10.24 -2.23 17.69
CA VAL A 203 11.20 -1.26 18.26
C VAL A 203 10.54 0.11 18.45
N SER A 204 9.73 0.55 17.48
CA SER A 204 8.98 1.80 17.62
C SER A 204 8.03 1.80 18.81
N LEU A 205 7.33 0.68 19.06
CA LEU A 205 6.47 0.53 20.25
C LEU A 205 7.27 0.50 21.56
N ILE A 206 8.43 -0.16 21.57
CA ILE A 206 9.32 -0.16 22.75
C ILE A 206 9.78 1.26 23.04
N ALA A 207 10.33 1.95 22.04
CA ALA A 207 10.82 3.31 22.19
C ALA A 207 9.73 4.33 22.58
N ALA A 208 8.47 4.08 22.19
CA ALA A 208 7.36 4.95 22.55
C ALA A 208 6.90 4.81 24.00
N ASN A 209 7.19 3.66 24.63
CA ASN A 209 6.74 3.33 25.98
C ASN A 209 7.88 3.26 27.00
N ALA A 210 9.13 3.34 26.57
CA ALA A 210 10.28 3.34 27.47
C ALA A 210 10.40 4.69 28.22
N GLU A 211 10.75 4.64 29.51
CA GLU A 211 11.02 5.82 30.34
C GLU A 211 12.45 6.38 30.11
N HIS A 212 13.30 5.66 29.40
CA HIS A 212 14.68 6.01 29.09
C HIS A 212 14.93 5.94 27.56
N GLU A 213 16.05 6.53 27.14
CA GLU A 213 16.46 6.59 25.72
C GLU A 213 16.94 5.21 25.21
N VAL A 214 16.00 4.24 25.14
CA VAL A 214 16.30 2.85 24.74
C VAL A 214 16.96 2.72 23.37
N LEU A 215 16.73 3.69 22.47
CA LEU A 215 17.36 3.71 21.15
C LEU A 215 18.86 4.01 21.19
N LEU A 216 19.37 4.51 22.32
CA LEU A 216 20.79 4.78 22.56
C LEU A 216 21.41 3.77 23.55
N ASP A 217 20.65 2.76 23.98
CA ASP A 217 21.11 1.76 24.94
C ASP A 217 21.86 0.60 24.24
N PRO A 218 23.20 0.47 24.43
CA PRO A 218 23.97 -0.60 23.82
C PRO A 218 23.48 -2.02 24.19
N ASP A 219 23.02 -2.20 25.44
CA ASP A 219 22.50 -3.50 25.89
C ASP A 219 21.23 -3.90 25.16
N PHE A 220 20.42 -2.91 24.74
CA PHE A 220 19.25 -3.17 23.93
C PHE A 220 19.62 -3.57 22.48
N VAL A 221 20.63 -2.92 21.92
CA VAL A 221 21.20 -3.27 20.61
C VAL A 221 21.75 -4.70 20.64
N GLU A 222 22.58 -5.03 21.66
CA GLU A 222 23.11 -6.38 21.84
C GLU A 222 22.01 -7.42 21.99
N LEU A 223 20.99 -7.16 22.82
CA LEU A 223 19.85 -8.04 22.95
C LEU A 223 19.15 -8.29 21.63
N LEU A 224 18.88 -7.23 20.88
CA LEU A 224 18.18 -7.35 19.61
C LEU A 224 18.98 -8.21 18.62
N ALA A 225 20.31 -8.10 18.63
CA ALA A 225 21.25 -8.87 17.81
C ALA A 225 21.30 -10.38 18.18
N THR A 226 20.87 -10.79 19.39
CA THR A 226 20.90 -12.21 19.83
C THR A 226 20.05 -13.13 18.97
N ARG A 227 19.05 -12.59 18.26
CA ARG A 227 18.15 -13.37 17.40
C ARG A 227 17.90 -12.63 16.09
N SER A 228 17.76 -13.38 14.99
CA SER A 228 17.32 -12.78 13.72
C SER A 228 15.87 -12.24 13.81
N PRO A 229 15.46 -11.33 12.91
CA PRO A 229 14.09 -10.83 12.84
C PRO A 229 13.02 -11.93 12.83
N GLU A 230 13.26 -13.01 12.09
CA GLU A 230 12.34 -14.15 11.99
C GLU A 230 12.26 -14.93 13.32
N ARG A 231 13.38 -15.08 14.02
CA ARG A 231 13.41 -15.75 15.33
C ARG A 231 12.66 -14.94 16.39
N TRP A 232 12.79 -13.61 16.36
CA TRP A 232 11.98 -12.73 17.21
C TRP A 232 10.49 -12.83 16.88
N GLN A 233 10.14 -12.82 15.58
CA GLN A 233 8.77 -12.97 15.14
C GLN A 233 8.18 -14.33 15.52
N THR A 234 8.96 -15.40 15.42
CA THR A 234 8.57 -16.74 15.85
C THR A 234 8.35 -16.80 17.36
N ALA A 235 9.25 -16.21 18.16
CA ALA A 235 9.10 -16.15 19.61
C ALA A 235 7.85 -15.35 20.03
N ALA A 236 7.49 -14.31 19.26
CA ALA A 236 6.29 -13.53 19.52
C ALA A 236 4.98 -14.24 19.13
N LYS A 237 5.03 -15.33 18.35
CA LYS A 237 3.84 -16.00 17.84
C LYS A 237 2.96 -16.56 18.96
N ALA A 238 3.56 -17.25 19.95
CA ALA A 238 2.85 -17.80 21.10
C ALA A 238 2.17 -16.69 21.92
N GLU A 239 2.89 -15.61 22.23
CA GLU A 239 2.35 -14.45 22.96
C GLU A 239 1.19 -13.79 22.20
N ARG A 240 1.30 -13.72 20.86
CA ARG A 240 0.25 -13.18 19.98
C ARG A 240 -1.03 -14.02 20.03
N GLU A 241 -0.91 -15.34 20.01
CA GLU A 241 -2.03 -16.27 20.05
C GLU A 241 -2.73 -16.23 21.41
N ASP A 242 -1.96 -16.26 22.49
CA ASP A 242 -2.46 -16.22 23.87
C ASP A 242 -3.22 -14.92 24.17
N ARG A 243 -2.62 -13.77 23.83
CA ARG A 243 -3.19 -12.46 24.14
C ARG A 243 -4.10 -11.88 23.03
N ARG A 244 -4.22 -12.55 21.88
CA ARG A 244 -4.96 -12.07 20.70
C ARG A 244 -4.62 -10.65 20.29
N CYS A 245 -3.34 -10.27 20.38
CA CYS A 245 -2.84 -8.93 20.11
C CYS A 245 -2.11 -8.84 18.76
N PRO A 246 -1.84 -7.61 18.23
CA PRO A 246 -1.02 -7.43 17.04
C PRO A 246 0.39 -7.99 17.20
N ALA A 247 0.99 -8.48 16.10
CA ALA A 247 2.31 -9.11 16.13
C ALA A 247 3.41 -8.22 16.74
N ALA A 248 3.40 -6.92 16.45
CA ALA A 248 4.37 -5.97 17.01
C ALA A 248 4.20 -5.75 18.53
N VAL A 249 2.97 -5.83 19.04
CA VAL A 249 2.68 -5.77 20.49
C VAL A 249 3.21 -7.03 21.18
N ALA A 250 2.97 -8.22 20.61
CA ALA A 250 3.53 -9.46 21.10
C ALA A 250 5.07 -9.43 21.06
N GLY A 251 5.66 -8.91 19.97
CA GLY A 251 7.10 -8.72 19.86
C GLY A 251 7.65 -7.79 20.95
N ARG A 252 6.98 -6.68 21.21
CA ARG A 252 7.34 -5.76 22.31
C ARG A 252 7.37 -6.51 23.64
N LEU A 253 6.35 -7.25 24.00
CA LEU A 253 6.28 -7.99 25.26
C LEU A 253 7.40 -9.03 25.40
N VAL A 254 7.68 -9.79 24.34
CA VAL A 254 8.74 -10.80 24.34
C VAL A 254 10.12 -10.14 24.47
N ILE A 255 10.42 -9.12 23.68
CA ILE A 255 11.71 -8.42 23.73
C ILE A 255 11.88 -7.69 25.07
N SER A 256 10.86 -6.98 25.56
CA SER A 256 10.91 -6.30 26.87
C SER A 256 11.12 -7.29 28.02
N ARG A 257 10.51 -8.47 27.97
CA ARG A 257 10.72 -9.53 28.97
C ARG A 257 12.17 -10.02 28.98
N GLU A 258 12.76 -10.26 27.82
CA GLU A 258 14.17 -10.65 27.71
C GLU A 258 15.10 -9.55 28.19
N TYR A 259 14.86 -8.29 27.79
CA TYR A 259 15.64 -7.13 28.20
C TYR A 259 15.60 -6.93 29.71
N ASN A 260 14.46 -7.14 30.34
CA ASN A 260 14.26 -6.95 31.78
C ASN A 260 14.90 -8.05 32.67
N LYS A 261 15.40 -9.16 32.08
CA LYS A 261 16.02 -10.24 32.85
C LYS A 261 17.26 -9.75 33.59
N GLY A 262 17.25 -9.88 34.91
CA GLY A 262 18.36 -9.49 35.78
C GLY A 262 18.48 -7.95 36.01
N ARG A 263 17.68 -7.11 35.37
CA ARG A 263 17.72 -5.65 35.52
C ARG A 263 16.90 -5.20 36.72
N ARG A 264 17.47 -4.28 37.50
CA ARG A 264 16.81 -3.62 38.64
C ARG A 264 16.32 -2.19 38.29
N SER A 265 16.93 -1.55 37.29
CA SER A 265 16.60 -0.20 36.80
C SER A 265 16.47 -0.21 35.26
N ASN A 266 15.99 0.88 34.69
CA ASN A 266 15.79 1.04 33.23
C ASN A 266 15.04 -0.13 32.60
N ARG A 267 14.02 -0.64 33.30
CA ARG A 267 13.17 -1.72 32.77
C ARG A 267 12.19 -1.19 31.76
N LEU A 268 11.91 -2.03 30.76
CA LEU A 268 10.87 -1.74 29.77
C LEU A 268 9.49 -2.12 30.31
N PRO A 269 8.45 -1.31 30.08
CA PRO A 269 7.08 -1.61 30.50
C PRO A 269 6.55 -2.92 29.91
N MET A 270 5.80 -3.67 30.71
CA MET A 270 5.21 -4.95 30.34
C MET A 270 3.67 -4.89 30.16
N ASP A 271 3.06 -3.80 30.52
CA ASP A 271 1.65 -3.47 30.29
C ASP A 271 1.40 -3.06 28.83
N TRP A 272 0.15 -3.12 28.37
CA TRP A 272 -0.23 -2.84 26.97
C TRP A 272 -1.63 -2.23 26.86
#